data_84bf9f921e162cb449686d0591bc42cc
#
_entry.id   84bf9f921e162cb449686d0591bc42cc
#
_cell.length_a   1.000
_cell.length_b   1.000
_cell.length_c   1.000
_cell.angle_alpha   90.00
_cell.angle_beta   90.00
_cell.angle_gamma   90.00
#
_symmetry.space_group_name_H-M   'P 1'
#
loop_
_entity.id
_entity.type
_entity.pdbx_description
1 polymer ?
#
loop_
_entity_poly.entity_id
_entity_poly.type
_entity_poly.pdbx_seq_one_letter_code
_entity_poly.pdbx_strand_id
1 'polypeptide(L)'
;LRLDRARRGRPRHAREDLAAGALGRGQAARLVEDHVAAFRADGARIETGGRRNPGLEGLFYEPTVITNAHNDMRAMREETFGPTLPIATFSTEDDAVRLANDTEFGLTASVWTRDHAKGRRVAERIEAGTVCINEHLYTHGIGQTPWGGFKNSGRGRTHGREGLMELVQGQHIHTNHVAILPDAWWLPYTPTAIEAFRGFASKFASGSMIKTSLMLPLLFKRIRELLKK
;
A
#
# COMPACT_ATOMS: atom_id res chain seq x y z
N LEU A 1 13.11 -24.94 -12.69
CA LEU A 1 12.89 -24.07 -13.86
C LEU A 1 13.96 -24.37 -14.90
N ARG A 2 13.59 -24.99 -16.02
CA ARG A 2 14.53 -25.22 -17.14
C ARG A 2 14.63 -23.94 -17.96
N LEU A 3 15.57 -23.08 -17.64
CA LEU A 3 15.89 -21.85 -18.38
C LEU A 3 16.59 -22.11 -19.73
N ASP A 4 16.95 -23.33 -20.04
CA ASP A 4 17.81 -23.65 -21.18
C ASP A 4 17.11 -23.70 -22.55
N ARG A 5 15.79 -23.83 -22.61
CA ARG A 5 15.05 -23.88 -23.89
C ARG A 5 14.69 -22.50 -24.46
N ALA A 6 14.78 -21.43 -23.68
CA ALA A 6 14.45 -20.08 -24.14
C ALA A 6 15.60 -19.38 -24.90
N ARG A 7 16.80 -19.96 -24.92
CA ARG A 7 18.00 -19.33 -25.53
C ARG A 7 18.16 -19.52 -27.03
N ARG A 8 17.40 -20.42 -27.65
CA ARG A 8 17.53 -20.64 -29.10
C ARG A 8 16.45 -19.89 -29.84
N GLY A 9 16.79 -18.76 -30.44
CA GLY A 9 15.94 -18.08 -31.43
C GLY A 9 15.43 -16.68 -31.11
N ARG A 10 15.87 -16.05 -30.03
CA ARG A 10 15.55 -14.62 -29.83
C ARG A 10 16.43 -13.72 -30.67
N PRO A 11 15.87 -12.67 -31.34
CA PRO A 11 16.66 -11.68 -32.07
C PRO A 11 17.72 -11.04 -31.17
N ARG A 12 18.83 -10.60 -31.77
CA ARG A 12 19.96 -9.99 -31.02
C ARG A 12 19.52 -8.81 -30.15
N HIS A 13 18.57 -7.99 -30.61
CA HIS A 13 18.01 -6.86 -29.84
C HIS A 13 17.31 -7.28 -28.56
N ALA A 14 16.61 -8.42 -28.52
CA ALA A 14 15.95 -8.89 -27.31
C ALA A 14 16.96 -9.35 -26.21
N ARG A 15 18.23 -9.56 -26.56
CA ARG A 15 19.31 -9.81 -25.59
C ARG A 15 19.91 -8.51 -25.05
N GLU A 16 19.98 -7.49 -25.91
CA GLU A 16 20.42 -6.14 -25.54
C GLU A 16 19.39 -5.47 -24.63
N ASP A 17 18.09 -5.61 -24.91
CA ASP A 17 17.00 -5.10 -24.08
C ASP A 17 16.92 -5.75 -22.70
N LEU A 18 17.27 -7.04 -22.58
CA LEU A 18 17.35 -7.71 -21.27
C LEU A 18 18.60 -7.32 -20.45
N ALA A 19 19.65 -6.84 -21.13
CA ALA A 19 20.86 -6.33 -20.49
C ALA A 19 20.74 -4.85 -20.06
N ALA A 20 19.77 -4.15 -20.62
CA ALA A 20 19.54 -2.73 -20.42
C ALA A 20 18.60 -2.44 -19.23
N GLY A 21 18.82 -3.02 -18.10
CA GLY A 21 18.28 -2.50 -16.85
C GLY A 21 18.79 -1.05 -16.69
N ALA A 22 17.91 -0.07 -16.95
CA ALA A 22 18.27 1.34 -17.08
C ALA A 22 18.78 1.92 -15.75
N LEU A 23 20.05 1.74 -15.48
CA LEU A 23 20.73 2.44 -14.39
C LEU A 23 21.14 3.81 -14.92
N GLY A 24 20.19 4.72 -15.03
CA GLY A 24 20.34 6.03 -15.65
C GLY A 24 21.35 6.98 -15.01
N ARG A 25 22.06 6.59 -13.94
CA ARG A 25 23.13 7.39 -13.30
C ARG A 25 24.15 6.46 -12.65
N GLY A 26 25.44 6.89 -12.65
CA GLY A 26 26.54 6.12 -12.05
C GLY A 26 26.37 5.80 -10.55
N GLN A 27 25.54 6.54 -9.83
CA GLN A 27 25.16 6.24 -8.44
C GLN A 27 24.26 5.00 -8.32
N ALA A 28 23.28 4.85 -9.22
CA ALA A 28 22.39 3.69 -9.24
C ALA A 28 23.17 2.41 -9.57
N ALA A 29 24.12 2.47 -10.52
CA ALA A 29 24.99 1.35 -10.82
C ALA A 29 25.85 0.92 -9.62
N ARG A 30 26.41 1.89 -8.89
CA ARG A 30 27.17 1.62 -7.67
C ARG A 30 26.30 1.00 -6.58
N LEU A 31 25.09 1.50 -6.38
CA LEU A 31 24.15 0.92 -5.39
C LEU A 31 23.86 -0.56 -5.69
N VAL A 32 23.64 -0.91 -6.96
CA VAL A 32 23.44 -2.32 -7.36
C VAL A 32 24.69 -3.16 -7.09
N GLU A 33 25.88 -2.64 -7.41
CA GLU A 33 27.16 -3.30 -7.13
C GLU A 33 27.36 -3.53 -5.63
N ASP A 34 27.09 -2.49 -4.81
CA ASP A 34 27.19 -2.55 -3.35
C ASP A 34 26.21 -3.56 -2.76
N HIS A 35 24.96 -3.60 -3.25
CA HIS A 35 23.96 -4.56 -2.78
C HIS A 35 24.32 -5.99 -3.19
N VAL A 36 24.81 -6.23 -4.40
CA VAL A 36 25.26 -7.55 -4.82
C VAL A 36 26.50 -7.98 -4.02
N ALA A 37 27.40 -7.07 -3.69
CA ALA A 37 28.54 -7.35 -2.81
C ALA A 37 28.08 -7.68 -1.38
N ALA A 38 27.10 -6.95 -0.84
CA ALA A 38 26.51 -7.21 0.47
C ALA A 38 25.86 -8.63 0.50
N PHE A 39 25.06 -8.99 -0.50
CA PHE A 39 24.48 -10.34 -0.58
C PHE A 39 25.56 -11.43 -0.53
N ARG A 40 26.67 -11.26 -1.23
CA ARG A 40 27.80 -12.22 -1.16
C ARG A 40 28.43 -12.28 0.23
N ALA A 41 28.65 -11.14 0.85
CA ALA A 41 29.23 -11.06 2.19
C ALA A 41 28.34 -11.69 3.25
N ASP A 42 27.02 -11.55 3.10
CA ASP A 42 26.00 -12.11 3.99
C ASP A 42 25.72 -13.62 3.72
N GLY A 43 26.42 -14.25 2.76
CA GLY A 43 26.31 -15.68 2.49
C GLY A 43 25.25 -16.07 1.45
N ALA A 44 24.62 -15.11 0.77
CA ALA A 44 23.76 -15.39 -0.37
C ALA A 44 24.58 -15.85 -1.59
N ARG A 45 23.94 -16.59 -2.48
CA ARG A 45 24.57 -17.16 -3.66
C ARG A 45 24.10 -16.45 -4.93
N ILE A 46 25.04 -15.98 -5.73
CA ILE A 46 24.75 -15.41 -7.05
C ILE A 46 24.71 -16.52 -8.08
N GLU A 47 23.54 -16.86 -8.57
CA GLU A 47 23.34 -17.94 -9.55
C GLU A 47 23.67 -17.49 -10.98
N THR A 48 23.45 -16.21 -11.29
CA THR A 48 23.79 -15.62 -12.59
C THR A 48 23.95 -14.11 -12.46
N GLY A 49 24.66 -13.49 -13.37
CA GLY A 49 24.91 -12.05 -13.39
C GLY A 49 25.87 -11.59 -12.30
N GLY A 50 25.47 -10.56 -11.56
CA GLY A 50 26.21 -10.02 -10.43
C GLY A 50 27.42 -9.18 -10.83
N ARG A 51 27.40 -8.59 -12.04
CA ARG A 51 28.47 -7.74 -12.58
C ARG A 51 27.94 -6.83 -13.69
N ARG A 52 28.70 -5.81 -14.02
CA ARG A 52 28.47 -5.04 -15.25
C ARG A 52 28.61 -5.92 -16.47
N ASN A 53 27.83 -5.62 -17.52
CA ASN A 53 27.95 -6.38 -18.76
C ASN A 53 29.25 -6.01 -19.49
N PRO A 54 30.21 -6.94 -19.65
CA PRO A 54 31.51 -6.63 -20.25
C PRO A 54 31.43 -6.42 -21.78
N GLY A 55 30.33 -6.78 -22.40
CA GLY A 55 30.12 -6.65 -23.85
C GLY A 55 29.45 -5.33 -24.28
N LEU A 56 29.12 -4.47 -23.33
CA LEU A 56 28.41 -3.21 -23.60
C LEU A 56 29.10 -2.04 -22.89
N GLU A 57 29.32 -0.96 -23.63
CA GLU A 57 29.82 0.30 -23.04
C GLU A 57 28.69 1.00 -22.27
N GLY A 58 29.00 1.53 -21.07
CA GLY A 58 28.04 2.29 -20.26
C GLY A 58 27.65 1.61 -18.96
N LEU A 59 26.42 1.87 -18.48
CA LEU A 59 25.94 1.46 -17.16
C LEU A 59 25.03 0.20 -17.24
N PHE A 60 25.37 -0.70 -18.11
CA PHE A 60 24.61 -1.96 -18.26
C PHE A 60 25.05 -2.98 -17.23
N TYR A 61 24.08 -3.53 -16.51
CA TYR A 61 24.31 -4.55 -15.49
C TYR A 61 23.60 -5.84 -15.90
N GLU A 62 24.24 -6.98 -15.68
CA GLU A 62 23.65 -8.28 -16.03
C GLU A 62 22.46 -8.60 -15.11
N PRO A 63 21.33 -9.11 -15.64
CA PRO A 63 20.24 -9.63 -14.82
C PRO A 63 20.80 -10.64 -13.81
N THR A 64 20.55 -10.38 -12.54
CA THR A 64 21.19 -11.08 -11.43
C THR A 64 20.16 -11.84 -10.62
N VAL A 65 20.33 -13.17 -10.51
CA VAL A 65 19.52 -14.03 -9.65
C VAL A 65 20.33 -14.43 -8.43
N ILE A 66 19.74 -14.20 -7.27
CA ILE A 66 20.37 -14.39 -5.97
C ILE A 66 19.53 -15.38 -5.17
N THR A 67 20.12 -16.46 -4.72
CA THR A 67 19.46 -17.49 -3.88
C THR A 67 20.04 -17.47 -2.46
N ASN A 68 19.39 -18.21 -1.56
CA ASN A 68 19.76 -18.21 -0.15
C ASN A 68 19.72 -16.80 0.48
N ALA A 69 18.83 -15.95 -0.01
CA ALA A 69 18.57 -14.65 0.59
C ALA A 69 17.61 -14.79 1.79
N HIS A 70 17.76 -13.92 2.78
CA HIS A 70 16.85 -13.83 3.91
C HIS A 70 16.68 -12.35 4.33
N ASN A 71 15.56 -12.07 4.98
CA ASN A 71 15.12 -10.68 5.24
C ASN A 71 16.06 -9.87 6.14
N ASP A 72 16.97 -10.50 6.88
CA ASP A 72 17.97 -9.78 7.71
C ASP A 72 19.11 -9.18 6.90
N MET A 73 19.27 -9.62 5.65
CA MET A 73 20.30 -9.06 4.77
C MET A 73 19.97 -7.60 4.42
N ARG A 74 20.96 -6.72 4.48
CA ARG A 74 20.80 -5.29 4.19
C ARG A 74 20.11 -5.04 2.85
N ALA A 75 20.54 -5.74 1.81
CA ALA A 75 20.01 -5.58 0.46
C ALA A 75 18.60 -6.16 0.25
N MET A 76 18.01 -6.82 1.28
CA MET A 76 16.59 -7.18 1.33
C MET A 76 15.74 -6.10 1.99
N ARG A 77 16.35 -5.18 2.74
CA ARG A 77 15.68 -4.08 3.45
C ARG A 77 15.70 -2.78 2.64
N GLU A 78 16.75 -2.56 1.88
CA GLU A 78 16.93 -1.36 1.06
C GLU A 78 16.42 -1.58 -0.37
N GLU A 79 15.94 -0.52 -1.00
CA GLU A 79 15.44 -0.58 -2.38
C GLU A 79 16.63 -0.50 -3.36
N THR A 80 16.79 -1.53 -4.18
CA THR A 80 17.94 -1.64 -5.10
C THR A 80 17.75 -0.85 -6.40
N PHE A 81 16.53 -0.72 -6.91
CA PHE A 81 16.25 -0.15 -8.24
C PHE A 81 17.18 -0.67 -9.34
N GLY A 82 17.31 -1.99 -9.43
CA GLY A 82 18.24 -2.61 -10.39
C GLY A 82 17.81 -4.01 -10.80
N PRO A 83 18.53 -4.64 -11.74
CA PRO A 83 18.16 -5.93 -12.32
C PRO A 83 18.56 -7.09 -11.40
N THR A 84 18.19 -7.03 -10.13
CA THR A 84 18.45 -8.06 -9.13
C THR A 84 17.15 -8.75 -8.71
N LEU A 85 17.20 -10.06 -8.56
CA LEU A 85 16.08 -10.89 -8.09
C LEU A 85 16.57 -11.77 -6.93
N PRO A 86 16.46 -11.30 -5.68
CA PRO A 86 16.71 -12.10 -4.51
C PRO A 86 15.56 -13.08 -4.28
N ILE A 87 15.90 -14.31 -3.90
CA ILE A 87 14.98 -15.41 -3.66
C ILE A 87 15.20 -15.92 -2.24
N ALA A 88 14.20 -15.76 -1.39
CA ALA A 88 14.09 -16.39 -0.09
C ALA A 88 13.16 -17.59 -0.14
N THR A 89 13.44 -18.61 0.66
CA THR A 89 12.59 -19.79 0.78
C THR A 89 11.72 -19.71 2.04
N PHE A 90 10.59 -20.39 2.00
CA PHE A 90 9.69 -20.53 3.14
C PHE A 90 9.18 -21.96 3.24
N SER A 91 8.72 -22.37 4.42
CA SER A 91 8.22 -23.72 4.67
C SER A 91 6.70 -23.79 4.75
N THR A 92 6.04 -22.73 5.21
CA THR A 92 4.59 -22.67 5.39
C THR A 92 3.99 -21.45 4.72
N GLU A 93 2.68 -21.47 4.49
CA GLU A 93 1.95 -20.31 3.98
C GLU A 93 2.07 -19.10 4.93
N ASP A 94 2.04 -19.35 6.23
CA ASP A 94 2.18 -18.30 7.25
C ASP A 94 3.58 -17.68 7.22
N ASP A 95 4.62 -18.50 7.00
CA ASP A 95 5.98 -17.96 6.81
C ASP A 95 6.07 -17.11 5.55
N ALA A 96 5.45 -17.53 4.45
CA ALA A 96 5.45 -16.77 3.21
C ALA A 96 4.82 -15.39 3.41
N VAL A 97 3.66 -15.32 4.08
CA VAL A 97 2.96 -14.07 4.39
C VAL A 97 3.80 -13.20 5.34
N ARG A 98 4.35 -13.79 6.39
CA ARG A 98 5.20 -13.08 7.35
C ARG A 98 6.43 -12.47 6.67
N LEU A 99 7.14 -13.24 5.86
CA LEU A 99 8.33 -12.77 5.13
C LEU A 99 7.98 -11.69 4.10
N ALA A 100 6.87 -11.85 3.38
CA ALA A 100 6.42 -10.85 2.41
C ALA A 100 6.02 -9.52 3.07
N ASN A 101 5.48 -9.57 4.29
CA ASN A 101 5.09 -8.38 5.05
C ASN A 101 6.23 -7.78 5.86
N ASP A 102 7.33 -8.49 6.05
CA ASP A 102 8.51 -8.05 6.80
C ASP A 102 9.38 -7.10 5.96
N THR A 103 8.81 -5.97 5.60
CA THR A 103 9.44 -4.87 4.87
C THR A 103 8.75 -3.57 5.23
N GLU A 104 9.46 -2.46 5.14
CA GLU A 104 8.88 -1.12 5.29
C GLU A 104 8.13 -0.63 4.04
N PHE A 105 8.18 -1.38 2.95
CA PHE A 105 7.51 -1.08 1.70
C PHE A 105 6.28 -1.96 1.49
N GLY A 106 5.36 -1.50 0.63
CA GLY A 106 4.15 -2.23 0.29
C GLY A 106 3.44 -1.65 -0.93
N LEU A 107 4.15 -1.48 -2.04
CA LEU A 107 3.55 -0.93 -3.26
C LEU A 107 2.74 -1.98 -3.99
N THR A 108 3.39 -3.05 -4.44
CA THR A 108 2.77 -4.14 -5.17
C THR A 108 3.30 -5.50 -4.69
N ALA A 109 2.46 -6.51 -4.79
CA ALA A 109 2.84 -7.90 -4.59
C ALA A 109 2.17 -8.80 -5.62
N SER A 110 2.72 -10.01 -5.81
CA SER A 110 2.15 -11.04 -6.69
C SER A 110 2.14 -12.39 -5.99
N VAL A 111 1.03 -13.10 -6.11
CA VAL A 111 0.86 -14.47 -5.62
C VAL A 111 0.69 -15.41 -6.80
N TRP A 112 1.58 -16.36 -6.96
CA TRP A 112 1.57 -17.32 -8.07
C TRP A 112 1.14 -18.69 -7.61
N THR A 113 -0.01 -19.15 -8.04
CA THR A 113 -0.59 -20.44 -7.65
C THR A 113 -1.59 -20.95 -8.68
N ARG A 114 -1.78 -22.28 -8.76
CA ARG A 114 -2.86 -22.90 -9.53
C ARG A 114 -4.20 -22.89 -8.79
N ASP A 115 -4.17 -22.76 -7.48
CA ASP A 115 -5.35 -22.71 -6.61
C ASP A 115 -5.74 -21.24 -6.39
N HIS A 116 -6.76 -20.76 -7.10
CA HIS A 116 -7.24 -19.40 -7.02
C HIS A 116 -7.80 -19.03 -5.64
N ALA A 117 -8.43 -19.98 -4.94
CA ALA A 117 -8.94 -19.74 -3.59
C ALA A 117 -7.80 -19.51 -2.59
N LYS A 118 -6.74 -20.33 -2.70
CA LYS A 118 -5.49 -20.14 -1.96
C LYS A 118 -4.84 -18.80 -2.32
N GLY A 119 -4.77 -18.47 -3.61
CA GLY A 119 -4.22 -17.22 -4.08
C GLY A 119 -4.91 -16.02 -3.44
N ARG A 120 -6.24 -16.02 -3.39
CA ARG A 120 -7.04 -14.97 -2.78
C ARG A 120 -6.80 -14.87 -1.26
N ARG A 121 -6.86 -16.00 -0.56
CA ARG A 121 -6.62 -16.04 0.89
C ARG A 121 -5.24 -15.50 1.27
N VAL A 122 -4.21 -15.82 0.49
CA VAL A 122 -2.86 -15.28 0.71
C VAL A 122 -2.80 -13.79 0.38
N ALA A 123 -3.38 -13.37 -0.77
CA ALA A 123 -3.39 -11.99 -1.21
C ALA A 123 -4.05 -11.05 -0.18
N GLU A 124 -5.14 -11.48 0.46
CA GLU A 124 -5.85 -10.71 1.50
C GLU A 124 -5.02 -10.47 2.77
N ARG A 125 -3.93 -11.23 2.96
CA ARG A 125 -3.01 -11.13 4.10
C ARG A 125 -1.73 -10.35 3.78
N ILE A 126 -1.49 -10.01 2.52
CA ILE A 126 -0.31 -9.26 2.10
C ILE A 126 -0.55 -7.76 2.26
N GLU A 127 0.37 -7.09 2.93
CA GLU A 127 0.33 -5.66 3.22
C GLU A 127 0.91 -4.84 2.05
N ALA A 128 0.24 -4.88 0.90
CA ALA A 128 0.57 -4.09 -0.28
C ALA A 128 -0.67 -3.39 -0.85
N GLY A 129 -0.47 -2.24 -1.46
CA GLY A 129 -1.57 -1.46 -2.04
C GLY A 129 -2.24 -2.13 -3.23
N THR A 130 -1.50 -2.97 -3.97
CA THR A 130 -2.01 -3.84 -5.02
C THR A 130 -1.43 -5.23 -4.86
N VAL A 131 -2.27 -6.26 -4.85
CA VAL A 131 -1.83 -7.65 -4.87
C VAL A 131 -2.44 -8.36 -6.08
N CYS A 132 -1.58 -8.84 -6.97
CA CYS A 132 -1.98 -9.58 -8.17
C CYS A 132 -1.94 -11.08 -7.93
N ILE A 133 -2.83 -11.84 -8.56
CA ILE A 133 -2.80 -13.32 -8.57
C ILE A 133 -2.47 -13.79 -9.97
N ASN A 134 -1.34 -14.50 -10.12
CA ASN A 134 -0.81 -14.98 -11.41
C ASN A 134 -0.56 -13.88 -12.44
N GLU A 135 -0.31 -12.67 -11.97
CA GLU A 135 -0.08 -11.47 -12.75
C GLU A 135 0.96 -10.59 -12.06
N HIS A 136 1.58 -9.69 -12.80
CA HIS A 136 2.53 -8.73 -12.27
C HIS A 136 2.45 -7.39 -13.01
N LEU A 137 2.29 -6.30 -12.27
CA LEU A 137 2.39 -4.91 -12.70
C LEU A 137 1.29 -4.40 -13.68
N TYR A 138 0.48 -5.25 -14.29
CA TYR A 138 -0.52 -4.85 -15.28
C TYR A 138 -1.54 -3.84 -14.74
N THR A 139 -1.89 -3.93 -13.47
CA THR A 139 -2.89 -3.08 -12.81
C THR A 139 -2.54 -1.59 -12.81
N HIS A 140 -1.26 -1.22 -12.95
CA HIS A 140 -0.85 0.18 -13.09
C HIS A 140 -1.42 0.83 -14.36
N GLY A 141 -1.67 0.06 -15.41
CA GLY A 141 -2.28 0.53 -16.65
C GLY A 141 -3.81 0.61 -16.63
N ILE A 142 -4.47 0.17 -15.56
CA ILE A 142 -5.94 0.14 -15.47
C ILE A 142 -6.43 1.39 -14.73
N GLY A 143 -6.93 2.37 -15.48
CA GLY A 143 -7.39 3.65 -14.92
C GLY A 143 -8.59 3.57 -13.96
N GLN A 144 -9.30 2.45 -13.92
CA GLN A 144 -10.47 2.24 -13.04
C GLN A 144 -10.11 1.67 -11.67
N THR A 145 -8.92 1.11 -11.51
CA THR A 145 -8.48 0.52 -10.23
C THR A 145 -7.66 1.52 -9.42
N PRO A 146 -7.95 1.70 -8.12
CA PRO A 146 -7.12 2.54 -7.27
C PRO A 146 -5.72 1.93 -7.18
N TRP A 147 -4.70 2.77 -7.40
CA TRP A 147 -3.31 2.35 -7.35
C TRP A 147 -2.50 3.23 -6.39
N GLY A 148 -1.71 2.61 -5.55
CA GLY A 148 -0.88 3.28 -4.55
C GLY A 148 -0.34 2.29 -3.53
N GLY A 149 0.56 2.74 -2.66
CA GLY A 149 1.27 1.90 -1.70
C GLY A 149 0.67 1.88 -0.30
N PHE A 150 1.09 0.88 0.45
CA PHE A 150 1.01 0.82 1.90
C PHE A 150 2.37 1.19 2.51
N LYS A 151 2.44 1.40 3.80
CA LYS A 151 3.66 1.68 4.54
C LYS A 151 4.42 2.88 3.92
N ASN A 152 5.73 2.78 3.76
CA ASN A 152 6.56 3.84 3.17
C ASN A 152 6.45 3.95 1.63
N SER A 153 5.75 3.02 0.97
CA SER A 153 5.53 3.08 -0.48
C SER A 153 4.55 4.15 -0.94
N GLY A 154 3.95 4.89 -0.03
CA GLY A 154 3.17 6.07 -0.36
C GLY A 154 1.88 6.21 0.44
N ARG A 155 1.26 7.39 0.27
CA ARG A 155 -0.04 7.76 0.84
C ARG A 155 -0.98 8.13 -0.28
N GLY A 156 -2.29 7.98 -0.04
CA GLY A 156 -3.31 8.26 -1.05
C GLY A 156 -3.37 7.23 -2.17
N ARG A 157 -4.13 7.54 -3.17
CA ARG A 157 -4.30 6.69 -4.37
C ARG A 157 -4.28 7.52 -5.62
N THR A 158 -3.82 6.92 -6.72
CA THR A 158 -4.05 7.39 -8.08
C THR A 158 -5.07 6.45 -8.75
N HIS A 159 -5.67 6.87 -9.84
CA HIS A 159 -6.66 6.10 -10.58
C HIS A 159 -7.97 5.83 -9.80
N GLY A 160 -8.98 5.41 -10.51
CA GLY A 160 -10.30 5.12 -9.96
C GLY A 160 -10.97 6.35 -9.32
N ARG A 161 -12.06 6.09 -8.63
CA ARG A 161 -12.77 7.11 -7.85
C ARG A 161 -11.92 7.66 -6.72
N GLU A 162 -11.17 6.80 -6.06
CA GLU A 162 -10.31 7.14 -4.93
C GLU A 162 -9.24 8.15 -5.35
N GLY A 163 -8.60 7.95 -6.50
CA GLY A 163 -7.62 8.88 -7.04
C GLY A 163 -8.21 10.24 -7.43
N LEU A 164 -9.45 10.26 -7.94
CA LEU A 164 -10.16 11.53 -8.19
C LEU A 164 -10.49 12.27 -6.89
N MET A 165 -10.86 11.54 -5.83
CA MET A 165 -11.17 12.15 -4.53
C MET A 165 -9.95 12.78 -3.86
N GLU A 166 -8.74 12.33 -4.15
CA GLU A 166 -7.49 12.96 -3.68
C GLU A 166 -7.26 14.36 -4.29
N LEU A 167 -7.89 14.66 -5.43
CA LEU A 167 -7.72 15.92 -6.17
C LEU A 167 -8.82 16.93 -5.88
N VAL A 168 -9.79 16.61 -5.04
CA VAL A 168 -10.94 17.48 -4.74
C VAL A 168 -11.07 17.73 -3.24
N GLN A 169 -11.65 18.86 -2.90
CA GLN A 169 -12.02 19.19 -1.53
C GLN A 169 -13.53 19.04 -1.36
N GLY A 170 -13.93 18.25 -0.37
CA GLY A 170 -15.34 18.13 0.01
C GLY A 170 -15.86 19.42 0.64
N GLN A 171 -16.95 19.97 0.10
CA GLN A 171 -17.68 21.08 0.72
C GLN A 171 -18.98 20.55 1.31
N HIS A 172 -19.20 20.81 2.60
CA HIS A 172 -20.48 20.55 3.24
C HIS A 172 -21.31 21.83 3.23
N ILE A 173 -22.56 21.78 2.71
CA ILE A 173 -23.52 22.86 2.76
C ILE A 173 -24.67 22.39 3.63
N HIS A 174 -24.89 23.08 4.74
CA HIS A 174 -26.01 22.84 5.65
C HIS A 174 -27.03 23.96 5.57
N THR A 175 -28.31 23.60 5.46
CA THR A 175 -29.41 24.55 5.51
C THR A 175 -30.32 24.25 6.71
N ASN A 176 -30.45 25.21 7.62
CA ASN A 176 -31.40 25.10 8.72
C ASN A 176 -32.79 25.50 8.21
N HIS A 177 -33.69 24.55 8.05
CA HIS A 177 -35.07 24.77 7.64
C HIS A 177 -36.01 25.23 8.80
N VAL A 178 -35.54 25.15 10.04
CA VAL A 178 -36.30 25.48 11.25
C VAL A 178 -35.63 26.65 11.98
N ALA A 179 -35.24 27.67 11.24
CA ALA A 179 -34.46 28.82 11.74
C ALA A 179 -35.20 29.71 12.78
N ILE A 180 -36.52 29.51 12.95
CA ILE A 180 -37.32 30.23 13.96
C ILE A 180 -37.10 29.70 15.39
N LEU A 181 -36.50 28.51 15.55
CA LEU A 181 -36.12 27.95 16.85
C LEU A 181 -34.64 28.18 17.12
N PRO A 182 -34.27 28.59 18.35
CA PRO A 182 -32.87 28.69 18.72
C PRO A 182 -32.22 27.33 18.75
N ASP A 183 -30.98 27.26 18.28
CA ASP A 183 -30.21 26.03 18.35
C ASP A 183 -29.91 25.67 19.81
N ALA A 184 -30.18 24.40 20.17
CA ALA A 184 -30.08 23.95 21.54
C ALA A 184 -28.65 24.05 22.11
N TRP A 185 -27.64 24.10 21.22
CA TRP A 185 -26.20 24.22 21.56
C TRP A 185 -25.70 25.66 21.72
N TRP A 186 -26.57 26.68 21.58
CA TRP A 186 -26.15 28.06 21.79
C TRP A 186 -25.95 28.39 23.28
N LEU A 187 -25.17 29.43 23.54
CA LEU A 187 -24.95 29.99 24.87
C LEU A 187 -26.24 30.57 25.45
N PRO A 188 -26.37 30.61 26.79
CA PRO A 188 -25.43 30.16 27.81
C PRO A 188 -25.51 28.65 28.05
N TYR A 189 -24.40 28.05 28.46
CA TYR A 189 -24.36 26.62 28.85
C TYR A 189 -24.89 26.45 30.27
N THR A 190 -26.17 26.18 30.40
CA THR A 190 -26.82 25.85 31.66
C THR A 190 -26.57 24.38 32.05
N PRO A 191 -26.79 23.99 33.31
CA PRO A 191 -26.76 22.59 33.72
C PRO A 191 -27.63 21.69 32.79
N THR A 192 -28.81 22.16 32.40
CA THR A 192 -29.70 21.46 31.45
C THR A 192 -29.03 21.28 30.08
N ALA A 193 -28.32 22.29 29.58
CA ALA A 193 -27.60 22.19 28.31
C ALA A 193 -26.48 21.13 28.39
N ILE A 194 -25.70 21.16 29.48
CA ILE A 194 -24.59 20.19 29.67
C ILE A 194 -25.13 18.77 29.77
N GLU A 195 -26.22 18.55 30.52
CA GLU A 195 -26.85 17.24 30.64
C GLU A 195 -27.40 16.75 29.29
N ALA A 196 -28.08 17.64 28.54
CA ALA A 196 -28.60 17.33 27.23
C ALA A 196 -27.49 16.93 26.25
N PHE A 197 -26.38 17.65 26.19
CA PHE A 197 -25.26 17.35 25.29
C PHE A 197 -24.56 16.04 25.65
N ARG A 198 -24.25 15.82 26.92
CA ARG A 198 -23.63 14.57 27.38
C ARG A 198 -24.53 13.37 27.10
N GLY A 199 -25.81 13.50 27.42
CA GLY A 199 -26.80 12.45 27.18
C GLY A 199 -26.97 12.16 25.70
N PHE A 200 -27.10 13.19 24.87
CA PHE A 200 -27.26 13.04 23.42
C PHE A 200 -26.00 12.40 22.82
N ALA A 201 -24.81 12.93 23.10
CA ALA A 201 -23.56 12.38 22.56
C ALA A 201 -23.37 10.91 22.91
N SER A 202 -23.57 10.51 24.17
CA SER A 202 -23.39 9.14 24.60
C SER A 202 -24.41 8.17 23.98
N LYS A 203 -25.68 8.59 23.84
CA LYS A 203 -26.73 7.76 23.28
C LYS A 203 -26.70 7.71 21.76
N PHE A 204 -26.34 8.81 21.11
CA PHE A 204 -26.12 8.85 19.67
C PHE A 204 -24.92 7.99 19.26
N ALA A 205 -23.82 8.08 19.98
CA ALA A 205 -22.63 7.23 19.77
C ALA A 205 -22.91 5.73 19.94
N SER A 206 -23.97 5.36 20.69
CA SER A 206 -24.39 3.96 20.80
C SER A 206 -25.07 3.40 19.53
N GLY A 207 -25.32 4.23 18.52
CA GLY A 207 -26.00 3.88 17.26
C GLY A 207 -27.49 3.57 17.42
N SER A 208 -28.07 3.74 18.60
CA SER A 208 -29.49 3.44 18.87
C SER A 208 -30.35 4.66 18.79
N MET A 209 -31.19 4.74 17.76
CA MET A 209 -32.20 5.81 17.61
C MET A 209 -33.20 5.85 18.76
N ILE A 210 -33.57 4.70 19.31
CA ILE A 210 -34.49 4.63 20.47
C ILE A 210 -33.84 5.27 21.70
N LYS A 211 -32.58 4.96 22.01
CA LYS A 211 -31.86 5.59 23.11
C LYS A 211 -31.65 7.09 22.90
N THR A 212 -31.43 7.50 21.67
CA THR A 212 -31.28 8.92 21.32
C THR A 212 -32.59 9.68 21.50
N SER A 213 -33.74 9.10 21.13
CA SER A 213 -35.06 9.73 21.31
C SER A 213 -35.44 9.97 22.78
N LEU A 214 -34.89 9.21 23.72
CA LEU A 214 -35.10 9.44 25.15
C LEU A 214 -34.53 10.80 25.63
N MET A 215 -33.72 11.46 24.82
CA MET A 215 -33.18 12.78 25.12
C MET A 215 -34.09 13.95 24.66
N LEU A 216 -35.14 13.67 23.88
CA LEU A 216 -36.07 14.70 23.37
C LEU A 216 -36.67 15.59 24.47
N PRO A 217 -37.15 15.05 25.62
CA PRO A 217 -37.70 15.89 26.67
C PRO A 217 -36.70 16.93 27.21
N LEU A 218 -35.44 16.51 27.33
CA LEU A 218 -34.37 17.38 27.83
C LEU A 218 -34.00 18.46 26.77
N LEU A 219 -34.02 18.09 25.50
CA LEU A 219 -33.84 19.01 24.39
C LEU A 219 -34.96 20.06 24.34
N PHE A 220 -36.23 19.68 24.49
CA PHE A 220 -37.34 20.60 24.56
C PHE A 220 -37.26 21.55 25.77
N LYS A 221 -36.85 21.04 26.93
CA LYS A 221 -36.58 21.86 28.11
C LYS A 221 -35.53 22.92 27.81
N ARG A 222 -34.44 22.52 27.14
CA ARG A 222 -33.35 23.43 26.73
C ARG A 222 -33.83 24.53 25.78
N ILE A 223 -34.62 24.16 24.75
CA ILE A 223 -35.19 25.14 23.81
C ILE A 223 -36.08 26.16 24.55
N ARG A 224 -36.91 25.70 25.50
CA ARG A 224 -37.73 26.61 26.32
C ARG A 224 -36.88 27.58 27.17
N GLU A 225 -35.74 27.15 27.68
CA GLU A 225 -34.80 28.04 28.40
C GLU A 225 -34.26 29.16 27.51
N LEU A 226 -33.98 28.83 26.23
CA LEU A 226 -33.50 29.82 25.24
C LEU A 226 -34.56 30.77 24.78
N LEU A 227 -35.79 30.33 24.68
CA LEU A 227 -36.93 31.17 24.27
C LEU A 227 -37.43 32.14 25.37
N LYS A 228 -37.04 31.92 26.62
CA LYS A 228 -37.40 32.81 27.76
C LYS A 228 -36.49 34.03 27.92
N LYS A 229 -35.47 34.14 27.09
CA LYS A 229 -34.59 35.30 27.00
C LYS A 229 -34.96 36.15 25.81
#